data_2eb7cb05d06ddd77ae99bfab7730866a
#
_entry.id   2eb7cb05d06ddd77ae99bfab7730866a
#
_cell.length_a   1.000
_cell.length_b   1.000
_cell.length_c   1.000
_cell.angle_alpha   90.00
_cell.angle_beta   90.00
_cell.angle_gamma   90.00
#
_symmetry.space_group_name_H-M   'P 1'
#
loop_
_entity.id
_entity.type
_entity.pdbx_description
1 polymer ?
#
loop_
_entity_poly.entity_id
_entity_poly.type
_entity_poly.pdbx_seq_one_letter_code
_entity_poly.pdbx_strand_id
1 'polypeptide(L)'
;MSSMHSSLRATLVQCDLRWEDPVENCDRIDTMLGDLGSDVTDLIVLPEMFATGFTMNSREMAQPYDESDVVKWMRDQAIQRGCVITGSVAVKQNEQYYNRMIWATPDGELTFYDKRHLFRMAGEHQRYAMGQERVVVELNGFRILLSVCYDLRFPVWLRQQSSSEQPFEYDLLLCVANWPAPRAHPWRILLQARAVENLSYVIGVNRVGDDAKGNQYSGDSMLVDFKGEALCDYPKGEAFIETCQLSKAALDGFRDGFPAWQDADKHQVY
;
A
#
# COMPACT_ATOMS: atom_id res chain seq x y z
N MET A 1 2.16 22.69 25.71
CA MET A 1 3.09 22.18 24.70
C MET A 1 2.35 22.27 23.37
N SER A 2 2.84 23.08 22.44
CA SER A 2 2.20 23.27 21.14
C SER A 2 2.20 21.93 20.40
N SER A 3 1.01 21.35 20.14
CA SER A 3 0.87 20.23 19.24
C SER A 3 1.28 20.72 17.87
N MET A 4 2.50 20.41 17.43
CA MET A 4 2.81 20.52 16.00
C MET A 4 1.81 19.63 15.30
N HIS A 5 0.93 20.22 14.49
CA HIS A 5 -0.03 19.47 13.70
C HIS A 5 0.74 18.60 12.71
N SER A 6 0.76 17.30 12.97
CA SER A 6 1.43 16.33 12.12
C SER A 6 0.78 16.34 10.74
N SER A 7 1.60 16.45 9.71
CA SER A 7 1.19 16.25 8.31
C SER A 7 2.03 15.12 7.71
N LEU A 8 1.48 14.44 6.73
CA LEU A 8 2.15 13.38 5.99
C LEU A 8 2.02 13.66 4.50
N ARG A 9 3.16 13.77 3.81
CA ARG A 9 3.23 13.89 2.36
C ARG A 9 3.47 12.52 1.78
N ALA A 10 2.52 12.01 1.01
CA ALA A 10 2.60 10.70 0.38
C ALA A 10 2.61 10.84 -1.14
N THR A 11 3.60 10.23 -1.78
CA THR A 11 3.73 10.16 -3.23
C THR A 11 3.20 8.85 -3.75
N LEU A 12 2.17 8.91 -4.59
CA LEU A 12 1.58 7.77 -5.27
C LEU A 12 2.29 7.57 -6.60
N VAL A 13 2.80 6.36 -6.85
CA VAL A 13 3.48 5.99 -8.09
C VAL A 13 2.60 5.02 -8.87
N GLN A 14 1.89 5.51 -9.88
CA GLN A 14 1.12 4.71 -10.82
C GLN A 14 1.95 4.51 -12.07
N CYS A 15 2.46 3.29 -12.29
CA CYS A 15 3.38 3.00 -13.38
C CYS A 15 2.98 1.74 -14.15
N ASP A 16 3.45 1.65 -15.39
CA ASP A 16 3.43 0.41 -16.16
C ASP A 16 4.62 -0.46 -15.72
N LEU A 17 4.36 -1.77 -15.59
CA LEU A 17 5.35 -2.74 -15.13
C LEU A 17 5.72 -3.71 -16.26
N ARG A 18 7.01 -3.93 -16.46
CA ARG A 18 7.52 -5.00 -17.32
C ARG A 18 7.31 -6.35 -16.64
N TRP A 19 6.78 -7.28 -17.42
CA TRP A 19 6.49 -8.62 -16.91
C TRP A 19 7.76 -9.38 -16.59
N GLU A 20 7.90 -9.82 -15.32
CA GLU A 20 9.00 -10.63 -14.81
C GLU A 20 10.41 -10.07 -15.10
N ASP A 21 10.55 -8.74 -15.10
CA ASP A 21 11.84 -8.05 -15.30
C ASP A 21 12.12 -7.08 -14.14
N PRO A 22 12.68 -7.59 -13.02
CA PRO A 22 12.93 -6.77 -11.84
C PRO A 22 13.91 -5.62 -12.06
N VAL A 23 14.92 -5.82 -12.90
CA VAL A 23 15.95 -4.82 -13.18
C VAL A 23 15.33 -3.65 -13.92
N GLU A 24 14.69 -3.92 -15.05
CA GLU A 24 14.03 -2.89 -15.87
C GLU A 24 12.95 -2.13 -15.05
N ASN A 25 12.19 -2.81 -14.20
CA ASN A 25 11.17 -2.15 -13.37
C ASN A 25 11.80 -1.22 -12.33
N CYS A 26 12.84 -1.64 -11.64
CA CYS A 26 13.56 -0.79 -10.69
C CYS A 26 14.17 0.44 -11.38
N ASP A 27 14.82 0.26 -12.53
CA ASP A 27 15.44 1.35 -13.31
C ASP A 27 14.40 2.36 -13.81
N ARG A 28 13.24 1.88 -14.28
CA ARG A 28 12.14 2.74 -14.74
C ARG A 28 11.53 3.52 -13.58
N ILE A 29 11.31 2.88 -12.44
CA ILE A 29 10.79 3.56 -11.26
C ILE A 29 11.80 4.60 -10.76
N ASP A 30 13.09 4.27 -10.71
CA ASP A 30 14.11 5.23 -10.31
C ASP A 30 14.15 6.44 -11.25
N THR A 31 14.06 6.21 -12.56
CA THR A 31 13.94 7.27 -13.57
C THR A 31 12.69 8.14 -13.34
N MET A 32 11.54 7.52 -13.04
CA MET A 32 10.30 8.25 -12.77
C MET A 32 10.40 9.07 -11.48
N LEU A 33 11.02 8.52 -10.43
CA LEU A 33 11.22 9.22 -9.17
C LEU A 33 12.19 10.41 -9.29
N GLY A 34 13.17 10.35 -10.21
CA GLY A 34 14.14 11.42 -10.42
C GLY A 34 14.79 11.86 -9.10
N ASP A 35 14.79 13.16 -8.84
CA ASP A 35 15.37 13.77 -7.62
C ASP A 35 14.36 13.87 -6.46
N LEU A 36 13.23 13.16 -6.53
CA LEU A 36 12.24 13.18 -5.44
C LEU A 36 12.86 12.68 -4.13
N GLY A 37 12.80 13.50 -3.09
CA GLY A 37 13.37 13.21 -1.78
C GLY A 37 12.57 13.80 -0.63
N SER A 38 13.15 13.79 0.56
CA SER A 38 12.49 14.18 1.83
C SER A 38 12.08 15.66 1.90
N ASP A 39 12.55 16.51 1.02
CA ASP A 39 12.09 17.90 0.87
C ASP A 39 10.67 17.98 0.26
N VAL A 40 10.28 16.98 -0.55
CA VAL A 40 9.00 16.91 -1.24
C VAL A 40 8.05 15.89 -0.61
N THR A 41 8.54 14.71 -0.20
CA THR A 41 7.71 13.60 0.27
C THR A 41 8.28 12.92 1.52
N ASP A 42 7.38 12.36 2.33
CA ASP A 42 7.73 11.56 3.51
C ASP A 42 7.57 10.06 3.21
N LEU A 43 6.72 9.71 2.22
CA LEU A 43 6.36 8.35 1.87
C LEU A 43 6.19 8.19 0.36
N ILE A 44 6.90 7.24 -0.24
CA ILE A 44 6.72 6.83 -1.64
C ILE A 44 6.02 5.48 -1.66
N VAL A 45 4.90 5.38 -2.41
CA VAL A 45 4.08 4.18 -2.50
C VAL A 45 4.14 3.61 -3.90
N LEU A 46 4.71 2.41 -4.03
CA LEU A 46 4.81 1.63 -5.27
C LEU A 46 3.69 0.59 -5.35
N PRO A 47 3.33 0.08 -6.53
CA PRO A 47 2.30 -0.95 -6.71
C PRO A 47 2.62 -2.29 -6.05
N GLU A 48 1.64 -3.21 -6.04
CA GLU A 48 1.84 -4.63 -5.72
C GLU A 48 2.81 -5.27 -6.71
N MET A 49 3.73 -6.12 -6.22
CA MET A 49 4.72 -6.84 -7.03
C MET A 49 5.35 -5.94 -8.12
N PHE A 50 5.72 -4.72 -7.74
CA PHE A 50 6.15 -3.67 -8.68
C PHE A 50 7.36 -4.08 -9.52
N ALA A 51 8.17 -4.99 -9.00
CA ALA A 51 9.38 -5.46 -9.70
C ALA A 51 9.09 -6.54 -10.75
N THR A 52 7.99 -7.30 -10.62
CA THR A 52 7.72 -8.47 -11.48
C THR A 52 6.38 -8.42 -12.21
N GLY A 53 5.46 -7.54 -11.79
CA GLY A 53 4.05 -7.71 -12.08
C GLY A 53 3.47 -8.87 -11.27
N PHE A 54 2.15 -9.07 -11.34
CA PHE A 54 1.43 -10.09 -10.56
C PHE A 54 1.68 -11.50 -11.12
N THR A 55 2.91 -12.01 -10.92
CA THR A 55 3.35 -13.30 -11.41
C THR A 55 2.97 -14.45 -10.50
N MET A 56 2.64 -15.61 -11.10
CA MET A 56 2.51 -16.88 -10.39
C MET A 56 3.77 -17.76 -10.52
N ASN A 57 4.83 -17.24 -11.14
CA ASN A 57 6.13 -17.89 -11.30
C ASN A 57 7.04 -17.64 -10.07
N SER A 58 6.51 -17.97 -8.88
CA SER A 58 7.19 -17.68 -7.61
C SER A 58 8.58 -18.33 -7.49
N ARG A 59 8.79 -19.49 -8.12
CA ARG A 59 10.07 -20.21 -8.07
C ARG A 59 11.22 -19.47 -8.74
N GLU A 60 10.93 -18.81 -9.85
CA GLU A 60 11.93 -18.10 -10.65
C GLU A 60 12.08 -16.64 -10.20
N MET A 61 10.97 -16.02 -9.77
CA MET A 61 10.92 -14.59 -9.51
C MET A 61 11.16 -14.20 -8.04
N ALA A 62 10.91 -15.10 -7.09
CA ALA A 62 11.09 -14.79 -5.68
C ALA A 62 12.51 -15.14 -5.20
N GLN A 63 13.27 -14.12 -4.90
CA GLN A 63 14.58 -14.28 -4.27
C GLN A 63 14.42 -14.53 -2.74
N PRO A 64 15.42 -15.16 -2.08
CA PRO A 64 15.45 -15.22 -0.62
C PRO A 64 15.34 -13.79 -0.03
N TYR A 65 14.50 -13.62 1.01
CA TYR A 65 14.19 -12.28 1.54
C TYR A 65 15.45 -11.49 1.92
N ASP A 66 16.37 -12.14 2.63
CA ASP A 66 17.59 -11.50 3.13
C ASP A 66 18.66 -11.24 2.03
N GLU A 67 18.48 -11.84 0.85
CA GLU A 67 19.39 -11.73 -0.29
C GLU A 67 18.74 -11.02 -1.49
N SER A 68 17.47 -10.57 -1.36
CA SER A 68 16.72 -10.01 -2.47
C SER A 68 17.28 -8.68 -2.94
N ASP A 69 17.70 -8.62 -4.21
CA ASP A 69 18.16 -7.40 -4.85
C ASP A 69 17.10 -6.30 -4.86
N VAL A 70 15.82 -6.68 -5.01
CA VAL A 70 14.70 -5.72 -5.01
C VAL A 70 14.47 -5.16 -3.60
N VAL A 71 14.52 -5.98 -2.55
CA VAL A 71 14.41 -5.52 -1.15
C VAL A 71 15.58 -4.61 -0.81
N LYS A 72 16.78 -4.98 -1.23
CA LYS A 72 17.97 -4.14 -1.08
C LYS A 72 17.81 -2.80 -1.82
N TRP A 73 17.34 -2.83 -3.07
CA TRP A 73 17.05 -1.61 -3.83
C TRP A 73 16.07 -0.69 -3.09
N MET A 74 14.96 -1.23 -2.55
CA MET A 74 14.00 -0.44 -1.76
C MET A 74 14.67 0.24 -0.56
N ARG A 75 15.49 -0.50 0.18
CA ARG A 75 16.22 0.02 1.33
C ARG A 75 17.21 1.12 0.91
N ASP A 76 18.00 0.88 -0.15
CA ASP A 76 19.01 1.82 -0.63
C ASP A 76 18.33 3.12 -1.13
N GLN A 77 17.18 3.01 -1.83
CA GLN A 77 16.38 4.15 -2.25
C GLN A 77 15.80 4.94 -1.06
N ALA A 78 15.31 4.25 -0.03
CA ALA A 78 14.78 4.92 1.16
C ALA A 78 15.88 5.74 1.87
N ILE A 79 17.08 5.16 2.03
CA ILE A 79 18.24 5.83 2.62
C ILE A 79 18.66 7.03 1.75
N GLN A 80 18.82 6.83 0.44
CA GLN A 80 19.29 7.86 -0.48
C GLN A 80 18.35 9.05 -0.55
N ARG A 81 17.04 8.80 -0.57
CA ARG A 81 16.00 9.84 -0.70
C ARG A 81 15.60 10.45 0.64
N GLY A 82 15.99 9.84 1.77
CA GLY A 82 15.66 10.30 3.11
C GLY A 82 14.17 10.22 3.43
N CYS A 83 13.41 9.34 2.78
CA CYS A 83 11.99 9.12 3.00
C CYS A 83 11.64 7.63 2.98
N VAL A 84 10.46 7.27 3.46
CA VAL A 84 9.98 5.88 3.44
C VAL A 84 9.62 5.46 2.01
N ILE A 85 9.97 4.23 1.64
CA ILE A 85 9.51 3.58 0.40
C ILE A 85 8.76 2.31 0.75
N THR A 86 7.59 2.12 0.14
CA THR A 86 6.79 0.91 0.31
C THR A 86 6.20 0.42 -1.00
N GLY A 87 6.00 -0.87 -1.08
CA GLY A 87 5.41 -1.60 -2.22
C GLY A 87 5.55 -3.08 -1.97
N SER A 88 4.87 -3.96 -2.71
CA SER A 88 5.05 -5.39 -2.48
C SER A 88 5.95 -6.06 -3.51
N VAL A 89 6.58 -7.13 -3.09
CA VAL A 89 7.52 -7.94 -3.87
C VAL A 89 7.28 -9.42 -3.64
N ALA A 90 7.66 -10.25 -4.61
CA ALA A 90 7.70 -11.70 -4.45
C ALA A 90 9.00 -12.08 -3.74
N VAL A 91 8.90 -12.72 -2.57
CA VAL A 91 10.08 -13.19 -1.80
C VAL A 91 9.93 -14.64 -1.38
N LYS A 92 11.08 -15.28 -1.13
CA LYS A 92 11.16 -16.60 -0.51
C LYS A 92 11.65 -16.47 0.92
N GLN A 93 10.99 -17.15 1.87
CA GLN A 93 11.45 -17.30 3.25
C GLN A 93 10.97 -18.66 3.80
N ASN A 94 11.84 -19.37 4.50
CA ASN A 94 11.53 -20.67 5.12
C ASN A 94 10.86 -21.67 4.16
N GLU A 95 11.41 -21.82 2.95
CA GLU A 95 10.91 -22.68 1.86
C GLU A 95 9.50 -22.33 1.34
N GLN A 96 8.94 -21.18 1.73
CA GLN A 96 7.67 -20.66 1.26
C GLN A 96 7.88 -19.37 0.47
N TYR A 97 6.93 -19.05 -0.41
CA TYR A 97 6.92 -17.82 -1.19
C TYR A 97 5.83 -16.90 -0.66
N TYR A 98 6.10 -15.59 -0.64
CA TYR A 98 5.17 -14.58 -0.14
C TYR A 98 5.04 -13.41 -1.12
N ASN A 99 3.84 -12.88 -1.23
CA ASN A 99 3.58 -11.54 -1.74
C ASN A 99 3.72 -10.60 -0.54
N ARG A 100 4.90 -10.02 -0.37
CA ARG A 100 5.33 -9.29 0.82
C ARG A 100 5.41 -7.79 0.55
N MET A 101 4.63 -7.01 1.26
CA MET A 101 4.76 -5.57 1.27
C MET A 101 5.90 -5.17 2.21
N ILE A 102 6.86 -4.43 1.67
CA ILE A 102 8.03 -3.94 2.39
C ILE A 102 7.78 -2.48 2.80
N TRP A 103 8.17 -2.14 4.01
CA TRP A 103 8.26 -0.80 4.53
C TRP A 103 9.71 -0.52 4.84
N ALA A 104 10.39 0.22 3.95
CA ALA A 104 11.79 0.58 4.08
C ALA A 104 11.91 2.02 4.58
N THR A 105 12.55 2.22 5.72
CA THR A 105 12.72 3.54 6.34
C THR A 105 14.05 4.19 5.95
N PRO A 106 14.20 5.52 6.08
CA PRO A 106 15.40 6.24 5.68
C PRO A 106 16.65 5.90 6.52
N ASP A 107 16.50 5.28 7.68
CA ASP A 107 17.59 4.73 8.50
C ASP A 107 17.98 3.28 8.11
N GLY A 108 17.31 2.73 7.09
CA GLY A 108 17.59 1.41 6.54
C GLY A 108 16.89 0.24 7.23
N GLU A 109 16.03 0.52 8.21
CA GLU A 109 15.22 -0.51 8.86
C GLU A 109 14.11 -1.01 7.92
N LEU A 110 13.79 -2.30 8.03
CA LEU A 110 12.76 -2.95 7.22
C LEU A 110 11.67 -3.56 8.11
N THR A 111 10.43 -3.19 7.84
CA THR A 111 9.24 -3.87 8.36
C THR A 111 8.49 -4.46 7.17
N PHE A 112 7.73 -5.54 7.37
CA PHE A 112 7.00 -6.15 6.27
C PHE A 112 5.61 -6.65 6.69
N TYR A 113 4.74 -6.74 5.70
CA TYR A 113 3.42 -7.35 5.77
C TYR A 113 3.28 -8.42 4.68
N ASP A 114 2.99 -9.64 5.04
CA ASP A 114 2.65 -10.70 4.10
C ASP A 114 1.16 -10.69 3.79
N LYS A 115 0.82 -10.64 2.50
CA LYS A 115 -0.56 -10.59 2.02
C LYS A 115 -1.41 -11.69 2.65
N ARG A 116 -2.50 -11.28 3.32
CA ARG A 116 -3.41 -12.19 4.02
C ARG A 116 -4.30 -12.97 3.07
N HIS A 117 -4.92 -12.28 2.11
CA HIS A 117 -5.92 -12.88 1.22
C HIS A 117 -5.34 -13.10 -0.18
N LEU A 118 -5.09 -14.34 -0.51
CA LEU A 118 -4.53 -14.74 -1.80
C LEU A 118 -5.61 -14.87 -2.86
N PHE A 119 -5.39 -14.29 -4.03
CA PHE A 119 -6.37 -14.25 -5.11
C PHE A 119 -6.53 -15.59 -5.81
N ARG A 120 -7.51 -16.39 -5.37
CA ARG A 120 -7.76 -17.75 -5.84
C ARG A 120 -8.01 -17.86 -7.33
N MET A 121 -8.69 -16.86 -7.93
CA MET A 121 -9.00 -16.88 -9.35
C MET A 121 -7.75 -16.91 -10.24
N ALA A 122 -6.63 -16.31 -9.79
CA ALA A 122 -5.35 -16.38 -10.47
C ALA A 122 -4.47 -17.55 -10.00
N GLY A 123 -4.92 -18.36 -9.04
CA GLY A 123 -4.14 -19.44 -8.47
C GLY A 123 -3.06 -19.01 -7.47
N GLU A 124 -3.10 -17.78 -6.97
CA GLU A 124 -2.09 -17.23 -6.05
C GLU A 124 -1.89 -18.12 -4.81
N HIS A 125 -2.98 -18.67 -4.23
CA HIS A 125 -2.96 -19.58 -3.10
C HIS A 125 -2.23 -20.93 -3.34
N GLN A 126 -1.89 -21.26 -4.57
CA GLN A 126 -1.12 -22.46 -4.94
C GLN A 126 0.38 -22.16 -5.07
N ARG A 127 0.74 -20.87 -5.09
CA ARG A 127 2.09 -20.39 -5.36
C ARG A 127 2.70 -19.62 -4.21
N TYR A 128 1.87 -18.94 -3.42
CA TYR A 128 2.27 -18.12 -2.29
C TYR A 128 1.58 -18.57 -1.02
N ALA A 129 2.24 -18.38 0.11
CA ALA A 129 1.68 -18.57 1.44
C ALA A 129 0.97 -17.29 1.90
N MET A 130 -0.08 -17.45 2.70
CA MET A 130 -0.79 -16.32 3.31
C MET A 130 -0.07 -15.83 4.56
N GLY A 131 -0.10 -14.50 4.77
CA GLY A 131 0.28 -13.88 6.03
C GLY A 131 -0.72 -14.17 7.15
N GLN A 132 -0.27 -13.99 8.40
CA GLN A 132 -1.09 -14.20 9.59
C GLN A 132 -1.27 -12.92 10.41
N GLU A 133 -0.34 -11.97 10.27
CA GLU A 133 -0.24 -10.79 11.10
C GLU A 133 -0.83 -9.56 10.41
N ARG A 134 -1.51 -8.72 11.19
CA ARG A 134 -1.80 -7.34 10.81
C ARG A 134 -0.59 -6.51 11.18
N VAL A 135 -0.20 -5.59 10.32
CA VAL A 135 0.98 -4.74 10.53
C VAL A 135 0.57 -3.29 10.45
N VAL A 136 0.78 -2.58 11.55
CA VAL A 136 0.63 -1.13 11.65
C VAL A 136 2.01 -0.54 11.89
N VAL A 137 2.40 0.41 11.04
CA VAL A 137 3.64 1.18 11.14
C VAL A 137 3.35 2.64 11.48
N GLU A 138 4.35 3.38 11.92
CA GLU A 138 4.20 4.78 12.28
C GLU A 138 5.09 5.68 11.40
N LEU A 139 4.53 6.80 10.95
CA LEU A 139 5.27 7.85 10.24
C LEU A 139 4.64 9.22 10.51
N ASN A 140 5.45 10.18 10.95
CA ASN A 140 5.03 11.57 11.21
C ASN A 140 3.75 11.68 12.07
N GLY A 141 3.58 10.77 13.06
CA GLY A 141 2.42 10.74 13.94
C GLY A 141 1.15 10.12 13.35
N PHE A 142 1.23 9.54 12.16
CA PHE A 142 0.20 8.69 11.57
C PHE A 142 0.51 7.22 11.84
N ARG A 143 -0.48 6.46 12.25
CA ARG A 143 -0.46 5.01 12.28
C ARG A 143 -1.03 4.49 10.98
N ILE A 144 -0.33 3.60 10.32
CA ILE A 144 -0.61 3.18 8.94
C ILE A 144 -0.77 1.67 8.90
N LEU A 145 -1.98 1.19 8.58
CA LEU A 145 -2.25 -0.23 8.37
C LEU A 145 -1.82 -0.62 6.95
N LEU A 146 -0.96 -1.63 6.84
CA LEU A 146 -0.50 -2.16 5.55
C LEU A 146 -1.47 -3.22 5.01
N SER A 147 -1.74 -3.18 3.70
CA SER A 147 -2.56 -4.18 3.01
C SER A 147 -2.18 -4.33 1.54
N VAL A 148 -2.53 -5.47 0.94
CA VAL A 148 -2.19 -5.76 -0.46
C VAL A 148 -3.42 -6.23 -1.22
N CYS A 149 -3.82 -5.44 -2.22
CA CYS A 149 -4.73 -5.77 -3.30
C CYS A 149 -6.05 -6.46 -2.86
N TYR A 150 -6.07 -7.78 -2.92
CA TYR A 150 -7.27 -8.57 -2.62
C TYR A 150 -7.74 -8.45 -1.17
N ASP A 151 -6.86 -8.03 -0.24
CA ASP A 151 -7.23 -7.72 1.15
C ASP A 151 -8.34 -6.68 1.22
N LEU A 152 -8.37 -5.75 0.24
CA LEU A 152 -9.37 -4.69 0.16
C LEU A 152 -10.82 -5.23 0.12
N ARG A 153 -11.04 -6.48 -0.34
CA ARG A 153 -12.37 -7.10 -0.38
C ARG A 153 -12.86 -7.63 0.96
N PHE A 154 -12.02 -7.65 1.98
CA PHE A 154 -12.31 -8.30 3.25
C PHE A 154 -12.42 -7.27 4.38
N PRO A 155 -13.63 -6.69 4.59
CA PRO A 155 -13.82 -5.60 5.55
C PRO A 155 -13.45 -5.98 6.98
N VAL A 156 -13.72 -7.21 7.40
CA VAL A 156 -13.40 -7.66 8.77
C VAL A 156 -11.89 -7.60 9.04
N TRP A 157 -11.05 -7.95 8.05
CA TRP A 157 -9.59 -7.84 8.17
C TRP A 157 -9.09 -6.42 8.29
N LEU A 158 -9.76 -5.47 7.62
CA LEU A 158 -9.35 -4.08 7.54
C LEU A 158 -10.10 -3.16 8.52
N ARG A 159 -11.05 -3.72 9.30
CA ARG A 159 -11.81 -2.95 10.28
C ARG A 159 -10.91 -2.48 11.42
N GLN A 160 -11.11 -1.24 11.88
CA GLN A 160 -10.48 -0.70 13.09
C GLN A 160 -10.66 -1.66 14.28
N GLN A 161 -9.57 -2.01 14.94
CA GLN A 161 -9.60 -2.73 16.21
C GLN A 161 -9.43 -1.71 17.33
N SER A 162 -10.54 -1.33 17.93
CA SER A 162 -10.55 -0.34 19.00
C SER A 162 -10.38 -0.99 20.37
N SER A 163 -9.62 -0.32 21.25
CA SER A 163 -9.57 -0.62 22.69
C SER A 163 -10.06 0.57 23.50
N SER A 164 -10.25 0.38 24.81
CA SER A 164 -10.60 1.49 25.71
C SER A 164 -9.53 2.58 25.79
N GLU A 165 -8.27 2.20 25.55
CA GLU A 165 -7.12 3.12 25.61
C GLU A 165 -6.80 3.72 24.25
N GLN A 166 -7.18 3.02 23.16
CA GLN A 166 -6.88 3.40 21.79
C GLN A 166 -8.09 3.16 20.90
N PRO A 167 -8.95 4.18 20.71
CA PRO A 167 -10.19 4.03 19.94
C PRO A 167 -9.95 3.76 18.45
N PHE A 168 -8.78 4.15 17.92
CA PHE A 168 -8.39 3.91 16.53
C PHE A 168 -7.06 3.19 16.47
N GLU A 169 -7.01 2.07 15.78
CA GLU A 169 -5.77 1.31 15.56
C GLU A 169 -4.87 2.01 14.54
N TYR A 170 -5.48 2.62 13.51
CA TYR A 170 -4.75 3.32 12.45
C TYR A 170 -5.47 4.61 12.00
N ASP A 171 -4.72 5.47 11.36
CA ASP A 171 -5.14 6.76 10.81
C ASP A 171 -5.21 6.72 9.27
N LEU A 172 -4.42 5.84 8.67
CA LEU A 172 -4.31 5.62 7.23
C LEU A 172 -4.32 4.11 6.92
N LEU A 173 -5.18 3.69 6.00
CA LEU A 173 -5.08 2.38 5.35
C LEU A 173 -4.30 2.53 4.05
N LEU A 174 -3.25 1.76 3.88
CA LEU A 174 -2.43 1.74 2.68
C LEU A 174 -2.59 0.41 1.93
N CYS A 175 -3.05 0.48 0.68
CA CYS A 175 -3.31 -0.69 -0.16
C CYS A 175 -2.59 -0.57 -1.51
N VAL A 176 -1.64 -1.47 -1.78
CA VAL A 176 -0.93 -1.56 -3.05
C VAL A 176 -1.50 -2.69 -3.90
N ALA A 177 -1.60 -2.52 -5.23
CA ALA A 177 -2.36 -3.46 -6.06
C ALA A 177 -1.79 -3.66 -7.48
N ASN A 178 -2.13 -4.85 -8.04
CA ASN A 178 -2.29 -5.14 -9.46
C ASN A 178 -3.78 -5.49 -9.68
N TRP A 179 -4.63 -4.47 -9.75
CA TRP A 179 -6.08 -4.63 -9.83
C TRP A 179 -6.58 -4.37 -11.25
N PRO A 180 -7.05 -5.40 -11.99
CA PRO A 180 -7.35 -5.28 -13.41
C PRO A 180 -8.53 -4.34 -13.73
N ALA A 181 -8.45 -3.67 -14.86
CA ALA A 181 -9.41 -2.69 -15.37
C ALA A 181 -10.88 -3.15 -15.39
N PRO A 182 -11.24 -4.41 -15.74
CA PRO A 182 -12.63 -4.87 -15.66
C PRO A 182 -13.24 -4.80 -14.26
N ARG A 183 -12.42 -4.64 -13.23
CA ARG A 183 -12.82 -4.51 -11.83
C ARG A 183 -12.46 -3.14 -11.22
N ALA A 184 -12.18 -2.14 -12.04
CA ALA A 184 -11.85 -0.78 -11.58
C ALA A 184 -12.96 -0.17 -10.70
N HIS A 185 -14.23 -0.36 -11.08
CA HIS A 185 -15.35 0.15 -10.29
C HIS A 185 -15.40 -0.41 -8.86
N PRO A 186 -15.34 -1.73 -8.61
CA PRO A 186 -15.17 -2.25 -7.25
C PRO A 186 -13.94 -1.73 -6.50
N TRP A 187 -12.80 -1.52 -7.18
CA TRP A 187 -11.59 -0.96 -6.56
C TRP A 187 -11.87 0.41 -5.94
N ARG A 188 -12.41 1.33 -6.73
CA ARG A 188 -12.73 2.70 -6.30
C ARG A 188 -13.75 2.72 -5.15
N ILE A 189 -14.87 1.98 -5.29
CA ILE A 189 -15.90 1.89 -4.25
C ILE A 189 -15.34 1.34 -2.94
N LEU A 190 -14.51 0.30 -3.01
CA LEU A 190 -13.97 -0.33 -1.82
C LEU A 190 -12.98 0.59 -1.08
N LEU A 191 -12.13 1.34 -1.78
CA LEU A 191 -11.26 2.33 -1.15
C LEU A 191 -12.08 3.38 -0.39
N GLN A 192 -13.13 3.94 -1.02
CA GLN A 192 -14.02 4.90 -0.39
C GLN A 192 -14.77 4.30 0.81
N ALA A 193 -15.30 3.07 0.66
CA ALA A 193 -15.99 2.39 1.74
C ALA A 193 -15.08 2.16 2.95
N ARG A 194 -13.82 1.73 2.73
CA ARG A 194 -12.84 1.57 3.82
C ARG A 194 -12.54 2.87 4.53
N ALA A 195 -12.47 3.98 3.82
CA ALA A 195 -12.26 5.30 4.42
C ALA A 195 -13.43 5.70 5.34
N VAL A 196 -14.66 5.61 4.83
CA VAL A 196 -15.87 6.02 5.55
C VAL A 196 -16.12 5.13 6.78
N GLU A 197 -16.10 3.81 6.62
CA GLU A 197 -16.44 2.88 7.70
C GLU A 197 -15.40 2.86 8.83
N ASN A 198 -14.14 3.26 8.54
CA ASN A 198 -13.05 3.27 9.51
C ASN A 198 -12.68 4.66 10.00
N LEU A 199 -13.33 5.72 9.52
CA LEU A 199 -13.03 7.11 9.85
C LEU A 199 -11.52 7.38 9.69
N SER A 200 -10.94 6.98 8.55
CA SER A 200 -9.52 7.03 8.25
C SER A 200 -9.25 7.50 6.83
N TYR A 201 -8.05 7.99 6.57
CA TYR A 201 -7.57 8.12 5.20
C TYR A 201 -7.36 6.74 4.57
N VAL A 202 -7.47 6.67 3.23
CA VAL A 202 -7.11 5.47 2.46
C VAL A 202 -6.28 5.88 1.26
N ILE A 203 -5.11 5.28 1.10
CA ILE A 203 -4.31 5.35 -0.13
C ILE A 203 -4.42 4.00 -0.83
N GLY A 204 -4.85 4.03 -2.09
CA GLY A 204 -4.80 2.89 -2.99
C GLY A 204 -3.86 3.18 -4.16
N VAL A 205 -2.81 2.39 -4.34
CA VAL A 205 -1.89 2.51 -5.47
C VAL A 205 -1.96 1.27 -6.34
N ASN A 206 -2.23 1.46 -7.63
CA ASN A 206 -2.37 0.42 -8.62
C ASN A 206 -1.47 0.72 -9.82
N ARG A 207 -1.16 -0.31 -10.62
CA ARG A 207 -0.42 -0.16 -11.88
C ARG A 207 -1.33 0.23 -13.05
N VAL A 208 -0.73 0.66 -14.16
CA VAL A 208 -1.34 0.78 -15.50
C VAL A 208 -0.70 -0.20 -16.50
N GLY A 209 -1.17 -0.17 -17.75
CA GLY A 209 -0.64 -0.99 -18.84
C GLY A 209 -1.19 -2.41 -18.87
N ASP A 210 -0.53 -3.28 -19.59
CA ASP A 210 -0.95 -4.67 -19.80
C ASP A 210 0.05 -5.64 -19.13
N ASP A 211 -0.42 -6.83 -18.75
CA ASP A 211 0.48 -7.91 -18.36
C ASP A 211 0.67 -8.92 -19.50
N ALA A 212 1.62 -9.84 -19.34
CA ALA A 212 1.90 -10.88 -20.35
C ALA A 212 0.75 -11.88 -20.56
N LYS A 213 -0.31 -11.83 -19.74
CA LYS A 213 -1.51 -12.65 -19.87
C LYS A 213 -2.65 -11.91 -20.57
N GLY A 214 -2.42 -10.66 -21.01
CA GLY A 214 -3.41 -9.81 -21.67
C GLY A 214 -4.42 -9.16 -20.72
N ASN A 215 -4.17 -9.14 -19.42
CA ASN A 215 -4.98 -8.35 -18.50
C ASN A 215 -4.58 -6.88 -18.61
N GLN A 216 -5.58 -6.01 -18.74
CA GLN A 216 -5.42 -4.57 -18.78
C GLN A 216 -5.57 -3.98 -17.39
N TYR A 217 -4.79 -2.95 -17.10
CA TYR A 217 -4.80 -2.22 -15.83
C TYR A 217 -5.01 -0.73 -16.10
N SER A 218 -6.05 -0.16 -15.49
CA SER A 218 -6.42 1.25 -15.67
C SER A 218 -5.85 2.18 -14.60
N GLY A 219 -5.07 1.63 -13.65
CA GLY A 219 -4.60 2.40 -12.51
C GLY A 219 -5.72 2.66 -11.51
N ASP A 220 -6.37 3.82 -11.61
CA ASP A 220 -7.35 4.28 -10.63
C ASP A 220 -6.75 4.39 -9.21
N SER A 221 -5.45 4.74 -9.13
CA SER A 221 -4.82 5.08 -7.85
C SER A 221 -5.46 6.32 -7.27
N MET A 222 -5.67 6.35 -5.96
CA MET A 222 -6.33 7.47 -5.31
C MET A 222 -5.95 7.60 -3.84
N LEU A 223 -6.02 8.82 -3.34
CA LEU A 223 -6.10 9.16 -1.93
C LEU A 223 -7.54 9.55 -1.61
N VAL A 224 -8.12 8.90 -0.61
CA VAL A 224 -9.49 9.14 -0.14
C VAL A 224 -9.43 9.66 1.29
N ASP A 225 -10.19 10.69 1.61
CA ASP A 225 -10.32 11.18 2.98
C ASP A 225 -11.33 10.36 3.79
N PHE A 226 -11.38 10.65 5.07
CA PHE A 226 -12.25 9.98 6.06
C PHE A 226 -13.76 10.23 5.86
N LYS A 227 -14.15 11.07 4.90
CA LYS A 227 -15.54 11.27 4.44
C LYS A 227 -15.86 10.50 3.18
N GLY A 228 -14.86 9.85 2.57
CA GLY A 228 -14.97 9.14 1.31
C GLY A 228 -14.75 10.00 0.07
N GLU A 229 -14.29 11.25 0.24
CA GLU A 229 -13.99 12.14 -0.86
C GLU A 229 -12.58 11.84 -1.42
N ALA A 230 -12.47 11.74 -2.74
CA ALA A 230 -11.18 11.57 -3.39
C ALA A 230 -10.42 12.90 -3.38
N LEU A 231 -9.32 12.96 -2.64
CA LEU A 231 -8.41 14.10 -2.62
C LEU A 231 -7.46 14.11 -3.82
N CYS A 232 -7.11 12.92 -4.30
CA CYS A 232 -6.33 12.70 -5.50
C CYS A 232 -7.03 11.62 -6.32
N ASP A 233 -7.39 11.95 -7.56
CA ASP A 233 -8.09 11.05 -8.49
C ASP A 233 -7.59 11.35 -9.90
N TYR A 234 -6.81 10.44 -10.45
CA TYR A 234 -6.01 10.68 -11.65
C TYR A 234 -6.61 10.05 -12.90
N PRO A 235 -6.20 10.51 -14.10
CA PRO A 235 -6.65 9.96 -15.37
C PRO A 235 -6.39 8.46 -15.46
N LYS A 236 -7.38 7.74 -15.97
CA LYS A 236 -7.28 6.29 -16.21
C LYS A 236 -6.28 5.99 -17.30
N GLY A 237 -5.49 4.95 -17.08
CA GLY A 237 -4.55 4.42 -18.07
C GLY A 237 -3.26 5.23 -18.25
N GLU A 238 -3.07 6.30 -17.48
CA GLU A 238 -1.86 7.12 -17.55
C GLU A 238 -0.92 6.81 -16.39
N ALA A 239 0.39 6.74 -16.66
CA ALA A 239 1.39 6.68 -15.63
C ALA A 239 1.60 8.07 -15.03
N PHE A 240 1.74 8.17 -13.70
CA PHE A 240 2.00 9.43 -13.01
C PHE A 240 2.77 9.22 -11.70
N ILE A 241 3.35 10.31 -11.22
CA ILE A 241 3.83 10.48 -9.85
C ILE A 241 3.16 11.73 -9.29
N GLU A 242 2.54 11.60 -8.13
CA GLU A 242 1.88 12.74 -7.48
C GLU A 242 2.02 12.68 -5.97
N THR A 243 2.37 13.81 -5.37
CA THR A 243 2.50 13.95 -3.93
C THR A 243 1.28 14.65 -3.35
N CYS A 244 0.62 13.98 -2.43
CA CYS A 244 -0.57 14.48 -1.73
C CYS A 244 -0.26 14.66 -0.25
N GLN A 245 -0.92 15.64 0.39
CA GLN A 245 -0.73 15.92 1.80
C GLN A 245 -1.95 15.50 2.63
N LEU A 246 -1.68 14.78 3.73
CA LEU A 246 -2.66 14.37 4.73
C LEU A 246 -2.50 15.24 5.99
N SER A 247 -3.61 15.58 6.63
CA SER A 247 -3.64 16.38 7.87
C SER A 247 -4.15 15.55 9.04
N LYS A 248 -3.30 15.31 10.03
CA LYS A 248 -3.70 14.64 11.29
C LYS A 248 -4.75 15.44 12.04
N ALA A 249 -4.59 16.77 12.10
CA ALA A 249 -5.54 17.65 12.76
C ALA A 249 -6.95 17.61 12.12
N ALA A 250 -7.03 17.51 10.78
CA ALA A 250 -8.31 17.39 10.11
C ALA A 250 -9.00 16.06 10.41
N LEU A 251 -8.23 14.96 10.45
CA LEU A 251 -8.74 13.64 10.83
C LEU A 251 -9.24 13.61 12.27
N ASP A 252 -8.43 14.10 13.21
CA ASP A 252 -8.77 14.11 14.63
C ASP A 252 -10.01 14.98 14.89
N GLY A 253 -10.06 16.18 14.31
CA GLY A 253 -11.22 17.07 14.42
C GLY A 253 -12.51 16.46 13.83
N PHE A 254 -12.41 15.66 12.77
CA PHE A 254 -13.55 14.93 12.22
C PHE A 254 -14.01 13.82 13.16
N ARG A 255 -13.09 13.02 13.72
CA ARG A 255 -13.38 11.94 14.67
C ARG A 255 -14.01 12.46 15.96
N ASP A 256 -13.58 13.63 16.44
CA ASP A 256 -14.15 14.30 17.61
C ASP A 256 -15.57 14.83 17.33
N GLY A 257 -15.78 15.39 16.14
CA GLY A 257 -17.07 15.94 15.73
C GLY A 257 -18.11 14.89 15.30
N PHE A 258 -17.65 13.70 14.90
CA PHE A 258 -18.48 12.58 14.47
C PHE A 258 -18.02 11.25 15.11
N PRO A 259 -18.34 11.01 16.38
CA PRO A 259 -17.81 9.89 17.16
C PRO A 259 -18.53 8.54 16.87
N ALA A 260 -18.83 8.23 15.59
CA ALA A 260 -19.52 7.01 15.16
C ALA A 260 -18.81 5.70 15.59
N TRP A 261 -17.53 5.77 15.90
CA TRP A 261 -16.76 4.64 16.44
C TRP A 261 -17.25 4.17 17.81
N GLN A 262 -17.93 5.03 18.60
CA GLN A 262 -18.47 4.68 19.91
C GLN A 262 -19.70 3.74 19.80
N ASP A 263 -20.37 3.77 18.66
CA ASP A 263 -21.54 2.95 18.36
C ASP A 263 -21.17 1.62 17.67
N ALA A 264 -19.89 1.42 17.38
CA ALA A 264 -19.42 0.26 16.61
C ALA A 264 -19.44 -1.03 17.44
N ASP A 265 -19.85 -2.13 16.80
CA ASP A 265 -19.75 -3.46 17.38
C ASP A 265 -18.29 -3.87 17.61
N LYS A 266 -18.06 -4.58 18.72
CA LYS A 266 -16.75 -5.20 18.98
C LYS A 266 -16.60 -6.47 18.16
N HIS A 267 -15.44 -6.63 17.53
CA HIS A 267 -15.10 -7.83 16.78
C HIS A 267 -13.63 -8.22 17.03
N GLN A 268 -13.31 -9.48 16.79
CA GLN A 268 -11.93 -9.99 16.82
C GLN A 268 -11.60 -10.68 15.50
N VAL A 269 -10.38 -10.46 15.03
CA VAL A 269 -9.81 -11.18 13.90
C VAL A 269 -8.90 -12.28 14.45
N TYR A 270 -9.14 -13.52 14.03
CA TYR A 270 -8.41 -14.71 14.49
C TYR A 270 -7.46 -15.21 13.38
#